data_49e19318a41eb9727d79d62554fb4dbe
#
_entry.id   49e19318a41eb9727d79d62554fb4dbe
#
_cell.length_a   1.000
_cell.length_b   1.000
_cell.length_c   1.000
_cell.angle_alpha   90.00
_cell.angle_beta   90.00
_cell.angle_gamma   90.00
#
_symmetry.space_group_name_H-M   'P 1'
#
loop_
_entity.id
_entity.type
_entity.pdbx_description
1 polymer ?
#
loop_
_entity_poly.entity_id
_entity_poly.type
_entity_poly.pdbx_seq_one_letter_code
_entity_poly.pdbx_strand_id
1 'polypeptide(L)'
;MTNTCLSRLNLISLKKYLLGDDASFLHKSNFHIRINKYLDEINQERKEDKNMPCTTILVGKKASNDNTTMIARTDDGFFDEKKIIVVNPDKQPKKYKSVLSHVEIELPDNPMRYTSCPSVNPKDGIWAATGINEANVGMTATETITSNPRVLAADPLVRYKKAKSRREKDTIGGIGEEDIVVLVLPYIRTAREGVIRLASLLEEYGTYESNGIAFNDENEVWWLETIGGHHWMARRVKDEECVIAPNQFGMDYFDFEDAFGAQKEYMCSKDLRDFMVENHLDLNQGDKFNPRNAFGSATDQDHVYNTPRAWFMGRYLTPYSHKWDGEDAEFKPESDNIPWSLVPDRKVTVEDVKYILSSYYQGTAYNPYSSQESAQKGIYRPIGISRTGVTSICQIRSDVPDPIKGIEWICFGSNAFNAALPLYTAVSKMPKYLSNVTLEASTENFYWGSRLIGALADAHYGQCIQHIDRYQAAVLTEGRRIVLEYDKKMRETGDYSLTEEANKKLCDMAKEQTNDTLTKVLFEASKLMKNGYSRADN
;
A
#
# COMPACT_ATOMS: atom_id res chain seq x y z
N MET A 1 29.56 -8.62 -8.37
CA MET A 1 30.42 -8.08 -9.46
C MET A 1 29.64 -7.75 -10.74
N THR A 2 28.38 -7.38 -10.68
CA THR A 2 27.52 -7.23 -11.89
C THR A 2 27.00 -5.80 -12.13
N ASN A 3 26.98 -4.92 -11.15
CA ASN A 3 26.45 -3.55 -11.34
C ASN A 3 27.45 -2.53 -11.93
N THR A 4 28.74 -2.81 -11.93
CA THR A 4 29.76 -1.91 -12.50
C THR A 4 29.99 -2.15 -14.00
N CYS A 5 29.56 -3.29 -14.54
CA CYS A 5 29.73 -3.62 -15.96
C CYS A 5 28.60 -3.03 -16.82
N LEU A 6 27.37 -2.97 -16.31
CA LEU A 6 26.23 -2.38 -17.02
C LEU A 6 26.33 -0.86 -17.16
N SER A 7 26.88 -0.16 -16.18
CA SER A 7 27.10 1.28 -16.26
C SER A 7 28.21 1.69 -17.26
N ARG A 8 29.22 0.85 -17.49
CA ARG A 8 30.26 1.11 -18.50
C ARG A 8 29.83 0.77 -19.92
N LEU A 9 29.05 -0.29 -20.10
CA LEU A 9 28.51 -0.65 -21.42
C LEU A 9 27.50 0.39 -21.93
N ASN A 10 26.64 0.93 -21.06
CA ASN A 10 25.73 2.00 -21.41
C ASN A 10 26.42 3.32 -21.79
N LEU A 11 27.53 3.67 -21.13
CA LEU A 11 28.29 4.89 -21.46
C LEU A 11 29.00 4.78 -22.83
N ILE A 12 29.49 3.59 -23.20
CA ILE A 12 30.15 3.37 -24.50
C ILE A 12 29.11 3.33 -25.63
N SER A 13 27.97 2.68 -25.43
CA SER A 13 26.86 2.67 -26.38
C SER A 13 26.23 4.06 -26.51
N LEU A 14 26.09 4.81 -25.42
CA LEU A 14 25.63 6.19 -25.40
C LEU A 14 26.58 7.12 -26.18
N LYS A 15 27.89 6.93 -26.00
CA LYS A 15 28.91 7.71 -26.72
C LYS A 15 28.84 7.46 -28.24
N LYS A 16 28.60 6.23 -28.67
CA LYS A 16 28.47 5.84 -30.08
C LYS A 16 27.15 6.33 -30.70
N TYR A 17 26.05 6.28 -29.95
CA TYR A 17 24.72 6.76 -30.37
C TYR A 17 24.65 8.30 -30.50
N LEU A 18 25.35 9.03 -29.59
CA LEU A 18 25.32 10.50 -29.53
C LEU A 18 26.34 11.18 -30.45
N LEU A 19 27.44 10.51 -30.79
CA LEU A 19 28.55 11.12 -31.54
C LEU A 19 28.58 10.75 -33.03
N GLY A 20 27.84 9.73 -33.48
CA GLY A 20 27.99 9.21 -34.84
C GLY A 20 29.45 8.79 -35.12
N ASP A 21 29.69 8.20 -36.26
CA ASP A 21 31.06 7.80 -36.69
C ASP A 21 31.94 8.98 -37.14
N ASP A 22 31.42 10.23 -37.17
CA ASP A 22 32.14 11.44 -37.54
C ASP A 22 32.36 12.38 -36.36
N ALA A 23 33.55 12.30 -35.76
CA ALA A 23 33.97 13.09 -34.59
C ALA A 23 34.62 14.42 -34.98
N SER A 24 33.94 15.24 -35.82
CA SER A 24 34.39 16.61 -36.10
C SER A 24 33.29 17.63 -35.79
N PHE A 25 33.61 18.44 -34.74
CA PHE A 25 32.92 19.69 -34.38
C PHE A 25 31.43 19.61 -33.95
N LEU A 26 31.20 19.30 -32.70
CA LEU A 26 29.96 19.71 -32.04
C LEU A 26 30.28 20.62 -30.82
N HIS A 27 29.76 21.85 -30.89
CA HIS A 27 29.80 22.82 -29.82
C HIS A 27 29.37 22.23 -28.48
N LYS A 28 30.14 22.45 -27.40
CA LYS A 28 29.86 21.98 -26.03
C LYS A 28 28.39 22.28 -25.56
N SER A 29 27.78 23.34 -26.05
CA SER A 29 26.40 23.73 -25.71
C SER A 29 25.34 22.73 -26.23
N ASN A 30 25.49 22.22 -27.45
CA ASN A 30 24.53 21.25 -28.04
C ASN A 30 24.64 19.86 -27.41
N PHE A 31 25.82 19.50 -26.89
CA PHE A 31 26.03 18.24 -26.19
C PHE A 31 25.34 18.24 -24.82
N HIS A 32 25.45 19.33 -24.05
CA HIS A 32 24.77 19.48 -22.76
C HIS A 32 23.23 19.50 -22.92
N ILE A 33 22.71 20.15 -23.95
CA ILE A 33 21.26 20.19 -24.24
C ILE A 33 20.73 18.80 -24.59
N ARG A 34 21.47 18.01 -25.37
CA ARG A 34 21.06 16.64 -25.71
C ARG A 34 21.13 15.67 -24.54
N ILE A 35 22.17 15.79 -23.70
CA ILE A 35 22.27 14.98 -22.46
C ILE A 35 21.16 15.36 -21.50
N ASN A 36 20.90 16.63 -21.28
CA ASN A 36 19.82 17.06 -20.40
C ASN A 36 18.45 16.60 -20.94
N LYS A 37 18.21 16.70 -22.25
CA LYS A 37 16.98 16.19 -22.86
C LYS A 37 16.84 14.67 -22.70
N TYR A 38 17.92 13.91 -22.89
CA TYR A 38 17.92 12.45 -22.69
C TYR A 38 17.75 12.06 -21.21
N LEU A 39 18.37 12.81 -20.30
CA LEU A 39 18.16 12.63 -18.85
C LEU A 39 16.75 13.02 -18.42
N ASP A 40 16.18 14.05 -19.05
CA ASP A 40 14.78 14.44 -18.84
C ASP A 40 13.81 13.37 -19.41
N GLU A 41 14.10 12.79 -20.58
CA GLU A 41 13.35 11.68 -21.15
C GLU A 41 13.44 10.41 -20.25
N ILE A 42 14.64 10.02 -19.77
CA ILE A 42 14.80 8.93 -18.81
C ILE A 42 14.12 9.23 -17.47
N ASN A 43 14.20 10.46 -16.99
CA ASN A 43 13.53 10.86 -15.77
C ASN A 43 12.00 10.94 -15.96
N GLN A 44 11.53 11.24 -17.17
CA GLN A 44 10.13 11.23 -17.52
C GLN A 44 9.61 9.78 -17.67
N GLU A 45 10.36 8.89 -18.35
CA GLU A 45 10.06 7.45 -18.37
C GLU A 45 10.09 6.84 -16.96
N ARG A 46 11.07 7.21 -16.11
CA ARG A 46 11.09 6.81 -14.68
C ARG A 46 9.94 7.40 -13.85
N LYS A 47 9.38 8.54 -14.26
CA LYS A 47 8.17 9.10 -13.63
C LYS A 47 6.89 8.45 -14.14
N GLU A 48 6.89 7.98 -15.39
CA GLU A 48 5.76 7.25 -15.97
C GLU A 48 5.65 5.79 -15.46
N ASP A 49 6.78 5.17 -15.05
CA ASP A 49 6.84 3.83 -14.43
C ASP A 49 6.80 3.87 -12.88
N LYS A 50 6.20 4.88 -12.29
CA LYS A 50 5.90 4.87 -10.84
C LYS A 50 4.72 3.93 -10.52
N ASN A 51 4.82 2.68 -10.91
CA ASN A 51 4.01 1.63 -10.30
C ASN A 51 4.40 1.56 -8.82
N MET A 52 3.54 2.05 -7.96
CA MET A 52 3.70 1.96 -6.50
C MET A 52 3.22 0.56 -6.07
N PRO A 53 4.12 -0.41 -5.95
CA PRO A 53 3.72 -1.76 -5.55
C PRO A 53 3.31 -1.73 -4.08
N CYS A 54 2.18 -2.32 -3.78
CA CYS A 54 1.61 -2.43 -2.45
C CYS A 54 1.27 -3.89 -2.14
N THR A 55 0.78 -4.18 -0.97
CA THR A 55 0.14 -5.45 -0.62
C THR A 55 -0.97 -5.16 0.36
N THR A 56 -2.17 -5.64 0.06
CA THR A 56 -3.37 -5.40 0.85
C THR A 56 -3.92 -6.70 1.43
N ILE A 57 -4.39 -6.66 2.66
CA ILE A 57 -5.16 -7.72 3.31
C ILE A 57 -6.41 -7.11 3.95
N LEU A 58 -7.55 -7.78 3.78
CA LEU A 58 -8.81 -7.40 4.38
C LEU A 58 -9.29 -8.52 5.29
N VAL A 59 -9.88 -8.16 6.43
CA VAL A 59 -10.36 -9.13 7.42
C VAL A 59 -11.80 -8.82 7.77
N GLY A 60 -12.69 -9.75 7.47
CA GLY A 60 -14.10 -9.69 7.82
C GLY A 60 -14.32 -9.77 9.33
N LYS A 61 -15.44 -9.24 9.80
CA LYS A 61 -15.76 -9.07 11.22
C LYS A 61 -15.65 -10.36 12.02
N LYS A 62 -16.15 -11.47 11.50
CA LYS A 62 -16.10 -12.77 12.17
C LYS A 62 -14.80 -13.54 11.92
N ALA A 63 -14.00 -13.15 10.93
CA ALA A 63 -12.66 -13.70 10.74
C ALA A 63 -11.68 -13.17 11.80
N SER A 64 -11.88 -11.95 12.31
CA SER A 64 -11.04 -11.37 13.37
C SER A 64 -11.29 -11.99 14.73
N ASN A 65 -10.29 -11.89 15.64
CA ASN A 65 -10.35 -12.48 16.97
C ASN A 65 -11.27 -11.71 17.94
N ASP A 66 -11.52 -10.44 17.67
CA ASP A 66 -12.25 -9.50 18.52
C ASP A 66 -13.50 -8.92 17.85
N ASN A 67 -13.99 -9.56 16.79
CA ASN A 67 -15.14 -9.13 15.99
C ASN A 67 -15.01 -7.69 15.42
N THR A 68 -13.81 -7.28 15.10
CA THR A 68 -13.52 -6.01 14.41
C THR A 68 -13.37 -6.23 12.92
N THR A 69 -13.63 -5.22 12.11
CA THR A 69 -13.23 -5.21 10.71
C THR A 69 -11.85 -4.61 10.58
N MET A 70 -11.02 -5.14 9.68
CA MET A 70 -9.71 -4.57 9.39
C MET A 70 -9.46 -4.49 7.89
N ILE A 71 -8.94 -3.35 7.45
CA ILE A 71 -8.30 -3.20 6.14
C ILE A 71 -6.87 -2.74 6.35
N ALA A 72 -5.93 -3.35 5.62
CA ALA A 72 -4.53 -3.06 5.83
C ALA A 72 -3.75 -3.11 4.53
N ARG A 73 -2.80 -2.18 4.35
CA ARG A 73 -1.90 -2.15 3.20
C ARG A 73 -0.49 -1.73 3.57
N THR A 74 0.47 -2.16 2.74
CA THR A 74 1.78 -1.53 2.64
C THR A 74 1.74 -0.45 1.55
N ASP A 75 2.45 0.65 1.77
CA ASP A 75 2.74 1.65 0.75
C ASP A 75 4.22 1.55 0.39
N ASP A 76 4.51 0.95 -0.76
CA ASP A 76 5.86 0.53 -1.15
C ASP A 76 6.47 1.44 -2.22
N GLY A 77 6.32 2.75 -2.06
CA GLY A 77 6.84 3.79 -2.94
C GLY A 77 8.38 3.79 -3.11
N PHE A 78 8.89 4.78 -3.83
CA PHE A 78 10.34 4.95 -4.04
C PHE A 78 10.99 5.79 -2.92
N PHE A 79 10.92 5.29 -1.66
CA PHE A 79 11.49 5.98 -0.48
C PHE A 79 10.82 7.33 -0.17
N ASP A 80 9.51 7.44 -0.44
CA ASP A 80 8.73 8.62 -0.08
C ASP A 80 8.59 8.69 1.44
N GLU A 81 9.00 9.82 2.01
CA GLU A 81 8.84 10.06 3.43
C GLU A 81 7.35 10.24 3.75
N LYS A 82 6.89 9.52 4.77
CA LYS A 82 5.49 9.54 5.23
C LYS A 82 5.38 10.11 6.64
N LYS A 83 4.23 10.67 6.92
CA LYS A 83 3.82 11.12 8.26
C LYS A 83 2.37 10.74 8.48
N ILE A 84 1.91 10.72 9.73
CA ILE A 84 0.49 10.63 10.02
C ILE A 84 -0.01 11.96 10.59
N ILE A 85 -1.09 12.47 10.03
CA ILE A 85 -1.72 13.73 10.41
C ILE A 85 -3.22 13.56 10.63
N VAL A 86 -3.83 14.56 11.24
CA VAL A 86 -5.28 14.75 11.27
C VAL A 86 -5.62 15.93 10.33
N VAL A 87 -6.54 15.70 9.41
CA VAL A 87 -7.08 16.73 8.54
C VAL A 87 -8.42 17.18 9.10
N ASN A 88 -8.45 18.35 9.70
CA ASN A 88 -9.67 18.93 10.28
C ASN A 88 -10.54 19.58 9.19
N PRO A 89 -11.89 19.68 9.40
CA PRO A 89 -12.81 20.24 8.42
C PRO A 89 -12.43 21.63 7.91
N ASP A 90 -11.95 22.50 8.79
CA ASP A 90 -11.53 23.87 8.49
C ASP A 90 -10.26 23.96 7.62
N LYS A 91 -9.53 22.87 7.47
CA LYS A 91 -8.30 22.77 6.67
C LYS A 91 -8.53 22.14 5.30
N GLN A 92 -9.73 21.67 5.02
CA GLN A 92 -10.05 21.02 3.76
C GLN A 92 -10.44 22.05 2.69
N PRO A 93 -9.94 21.91 1.45
CA PRO A 93 -10.27 22.84 0.38
C PRO A 93 -11.72 22.65 -0.08
N LYS A 94 -12.34 23.69 -0.64
CA LYS A 94 -13.62 23.57 -1.35
C LYS A 94 -13.46 23.07 -2.78
N LYS A 95 -12.28 23.20 -3.33
CA LYS A 95 -11.90 22.74 -4.65
C LYS A 95 -10.57 22.02 -4.56
N TYR A 96 -10.55 20.78 -5.03
CA TYR A 96 -9.35 19.97 -5.14
C TYR A 96 -8.71 20.14 -6.51
N LYS A 97 -7.38 20.09 -6.57
CA LYS A 97 -6.62 20.05 -7.82
C LYS A 97 -5.50 19.04 -7.69
N SER A 98 -5.52 18.01 -8.54
CA SER A 98 -4.43 17.02 -8.64
C SER A 98 -3.14 17.66 -9.12
N VAL A 99 -2.02 17.24 -8.55
CA VAL A 99 -0.67 17.63 -8.99
C VAL A 99 -0.27 16.85 -10.24
N LEU A 100 -0.65 15.56 -10.32
CA LEU A 100 -0.26 14.68 -11.44
C LEU A 100 -1.15 14.83 -12.66
N SER A 101 -2.45 14.74 -12.46
CA SER A 101 -3.42 14.71 -13.57
C SER A 101 -3.96 16.07 -13.94
N HIS A 102 -3.79 17.07 -13.08
CA HIS A 102 -4.35 18.41 -13.19
C HIS A 102 -5.88 18.48 -13.20
N VAL A 103 -6.57 17.38 -12.83
CA VAL A 103 -8.03 17.41 -12.66
C VAL A 103 -8.41 18.36 -11.53
N GLU A 104 -9.47 19.11 -11.73
CA GLU A 104 -10.04 20.02 -10.74
C GLU A 104 -11.46 19.57 -10.41
N ILE A 105 -11.74 19.38 -9.12
CA ILE A 105 -13.00 18.82 -8.61
C ILE A 105 -13.54 19.71 -7.50
N GLU A 106 -14.78 20.15 -7.65
CA GLU A 106 -15.49 20.84 -6.57
C GLU A 106 -15.87 19.81 -5.50
N LEU A 107 -15.51 20.10 -4.25
CA LEU A 107 -15.74 19.20 -3.13
C LEU A 107 -17.05 19.52 -2.42
N PRO A 108 -17.77 18.52 -1.87
CA PRO A 108 -18.98 18.75 -1.11
C PRO A 108 -18.73 19.64 0.11
N ASP A 109 -19.77 20.35 0.54
CA ASP A 109 -19.75 21.08 1.81
C ASP A 109 -19.75 20.09 3.00
N ASN A 110 -19.28 20.56 4.16
CA ASN A 110 -19.28 19.82 5.42
C ASN A 110 -18.43 18.52 5.41
N PRO A 111 -17.15 18.59 5.03
CA PRO A 111 -16.24 17.46 5.15
C PRO A 111 -16.07 17.06 6.61
N MET A 112 -15.94 15.76 6.88
CA MET A 112 -15.58 15.22 8.19
C MET A 112 -14.07 15.29 8.43
N ARG A 113 -13.67 15.36 9.69
CA ARG A 113 -12.29 15.14 10.11
C ARG A 113 -11.87 13.70 9.77
N TYR A 114 -10.61 13.51 9.37
CA TYR A 114 -10.03 12.19 9.13
C TYR A 114 -8.53 12.15 9.41
N THR A 115 -7.99 10.96 9.68
CA THR A 115 -6.54 10.71 9.69
C THR A 115 -6.03 10.48 8.28
N SER A 116 -4.76 10.77 8.04
CA SER A 116 -4.15 10.61 6.72
C SER A 116 -2.65 10.35 6.85
N CYS A 117 -2.11 9.49 5.99
CA CYS A 117 -0.67 9.23 5.88
C CYS A 117 -0.08 9.80 4.57
N PRO A 118 -0.02 11.14 4.41
CA PRO A 118 0.45 11.77 3.18
C PRO A 118 1.97 11.72 3.05
N SER A 119 2.44 11.92 1.82
CA SER A 119 3.85 12.22 1.54
C SER A 119 4.26 13.53 2.19
N VAL A 120 5.54 13.59 2.61
CA VAL A 120 6.11 14.79 3.25
C VAL A 120 6.35 15.90 2.23
N ASN A 121 6.74 15.53 1.00
CA ASN A 121 7.00 16.47 -0.08
C ASN A 121 5.70 16.85 -0.83
N PRO A 122 5.13 18.05 -0.64
CA PRO A 122 3.87 18.42 -1.27
C PRO A 122 4.00 18.68 -2.80
N LYS A 123 5.22 18.76 -3.33
CA LYS A 123 5.45 18.98 -4.77
C LYS A 123 5.10 17.76 -5.62
N ASP A 124 5.10 16.59 -5.02
CA ASP A 124 4.81 15.33 -5.70
C ASP A 124 3.32 14.92 -5.55
N GLY A 125 2.50 15.71 -4.88
CA GLY A 125 1.11 15.42 -4.58
C GLY A 125 0.88 14.99 -3.14
N ILE A 126 -0.37 14.68 -2.78
CA ILE A 126 -0.74 14.33 -1.39
C ILE A 126 -0.36 12.88 -1.09
N TRP A 127 -0.76 11.93 -1.95
CA TRP A 127 -0.48 10.50 -1.77
C TRP A 127 -0.88 9.99 -0.38
N ALA A 128 -2.10 10.32 0.04
CA ALA A 128 -2.64 9.83 1.28
C ALA A 128 -2.84 8.31 1.21
N ALA A 129 -2.01 7.56 1.93
CA ALA A 129 -1.97 6.11 1.81
C ALA A 129 -3.20 5.44 2.44
N THR A 130 -3.77 6.05 3.47
CA THR A 130 -4.83 5.47 4.31
C THR A 130 -5.41 6.52 5.24
N GLY A 131 -6.51 6.19 5.90
CA GLY A 131 -7.08 6.97 6.99
C GLY A 131 -8.39 6.39 7.52
N ILE A 132 -8.82 6.93 8.65
CA ILE A 132 -10.13 6.69 9.27
C ILE A 132 -10.79 8.05 9.51
N ASN A 133 -12.06 8.19 9.12
CA ASN A 133 -12.81 9.43 9.31
C ASN A 133 -13.57 9.46 10.63
N GLU A 134 -14.22 10.60 10.89
CA GLU A 134 -15.00 10.85 12.11
C GLU A 134 -16.22 9.93 12.27
N ALA A 135 -16.74 9.36 11.17
CA ALA A 135 -17.82 8.38 11.18
C ALA A 135 -17.32 6.93 11.41
N ASN A 136 -16.04 6.75 11.76
CA ASN A 136 -15.40 5.43 11.90
C ASN A 136 -15.43 4.61 10.61
N VAL A 137 -15.22 5.24 9.47
CA VAL A 137 -15.01 4.57 8.20
C VAL A 137 -13.54 4.60 7.87
N GLY A 138 -12.94 3.46 7.64
CA GLY A 138 -11.56 3.33 7.15
C GLY A 138 -11.52 3.22 5.63
N MET A 139 -10.43 3.71 5.05
CA MET A 139 -10.15 3.61 3.63
C MET A 139 -8.65 3.43 3.38
N THR A 140 -8.29 2.54 2.45
CA THR A 140 -6.94 2.52 1.87
C THR A 140 -6.92 3.36 0.60
N ALA A 141 -5.74 3.87 0.22
CA ALA A 141 -5.63 4.65 -1.01
C ALA A 141 -5.81 3.76 -2.23
N THR A 142 -4.82 2.93 -2.53
CA THR A 142 -4.90 2.01 -3.67
C THR A 142 -3.95 0.84 -3.50
N GLU A 143 -4.32 -0.27 -4.12
CA GLU A 143 -3.43 -1.34 -4.51
C GLU A 143 -3.30 -1.26 -6.02
N THR A 144 -2.17 -0.85 -6.56
CA THR A 144 -2.00 -0.80 -8.02
C THR A 144 -2.17 -2.21 -8.60
N ILE A 145 -3.13 -2.38 -9.50
CA ILE A 145 -3.41 -3.64 -10.18
C ILE A 145 -3.12 -3.53 -11.69
N THR A 146 -3.05 -4.66 -12.38
CA THR A 146 -2.75 -4.68 -13.82
C THR A 146 -3.97 -5.10 -14.62
N SER A 147 -4.52 -4.18 -15.42
CA SER A 147 -5.50 -4.50 -16.45
C SER A 147 -4.82 -5.03 -17.71
N ASN A 148 -5.44 -6.03 -18.35
CA ASN A 148 -4.88 -6.59 -19.59
C ASN A 148 -5.04 -5.63 -20.79
N PRO A 149 -4.27 -5.84 -21.88
CA PRO A 149 -4.30 -4.95 -23.04
C PRO A 149 -5.64 -4.85 -23.75
N ARG A 150 -6.52 -5.89 -23.69
CA ARG A 150 -7.84 -5.85 -24.31
C ARG A 150 -8.73 -4.83 -23.61
N VAL A 151 -8.72 -4.83 -22.29
CA VAL A 151 -9.44 -3.84 -21.46
C VAL A 151 -8.91 -2.44 -21.73
N LEU A 152 -7.58 -2.26 -21.69
CA LEU A 152 -6.95 -0.95 -21.91
C LEU A 152 -7.13 -0.41 -23.33
N ALA A 153 -7.37 -1.28 -24.32
CA ALA A 153 -7.71 -0.87 -25.67
C ALA A 153 -9.17 -0.43 -25.80
N ALA A 154 -10.08 -1.07 -25.06
CA ALA A 154 -11.52 -0.78 -25.08
C ALA A 154 -11.86 0.46 -24.21
N ASP A 155 -11.25 0.59 -23.03
CA ASP A 155 -11.40 1.74 -22.12
C ASP A 155 -10.01 2.21 -21.64
N PRO A 156 -9.34 3.09 -22.42
CA PRO A 156 -8.00 3.56 -22.12
C PRO A 156 -7.95 4.39 -20.84
N LEU A 157 -6.85 4.27 -20.08
CA LEU A 157 -6.58 5.11 -18.90
C LEU A 157 -6.57 6.60 -19.26
N VAL A 158 -7.18 7.43 -18.43
CA VAL A 158 -7.33 8.87 -18.61
C VAL A 158 -6.08 9.59 -18.11
N ARG A 159 -5.00 9.53 -18.88
CA ARG A 159 -3.70 10.11 -18.50
C ARG A 159 -3.56 11.56 -18.93
N TYR A 160 -2.94 12.39 -18.09
CA TYR A 160 -2.55 13.75 -18.46
C TYR A 160 -1.58 13.73 -19.65
N LYS A 161 -1.84 14.61 -20.62
CA LYS A 161 -0.93 14.83 -21.75
C LYS A 161 -0.70 16.31 -21.96
N LYS A 162 0.55 16.74 -21.85
CA LYS A 162 0.94 18.11 -22.14
C LYS A 162 0.81 18.40 -23.64
N ALA A 163 0.27 19.57 -23.98
CA ALA A 163 0.18 20.05 -25.35
C ALA A 163 1.55 20.06 -26.04
N LYS A 164 1.61 19.52 -27.25
CA LYS A 164 2.85 19.48 -28.06
C LYS A 164 3.13 20.80 -28.77
N SER A 165 2.15 21.68 -28.86
CA SER A 165 2.26 22.98 -29.54
C SER A 165 1.41 24.04 -28.86
N ARG A 166 1.69 25.33 -29.13
CA ARG A 166 0.88 26.47 -28.62
C ARG A 166 -0.57 26.49 -29.14
N ARG A 167 -0.91 25.65 -30.14
CA ARG A 167 -2.26 25.57 -30.70
C ARG A 167 -3.11 24.48 -30.06
N GLU A 168 -2.51 23.61 -29.29
CA GLU A 168 -3.17 22.52 -28.57
C GLU A 168 -3.37 22.91 -27.10
N LYS A 169 -4.35 22.31 -26.45
CA LYS A 169 -4.54 22.38 -25.01
C LYS A 169 -4.02 21.12 -24.36
N ASP A 170 -3.58 21.21 -23.12
CA ASP A 170 -3.28 20.04 -22.32
C ASP A 170 -4.53 19.15 -22.22
N THR A 171 -4.34 17.83 -22.27
CA THR A 171 -5.39 16.88 -21.92
C THR A 171 -5.31 16.63 -20.42
N ILE A 172 -6.39 16.94 -19.72
CA ILE A 172 -6.50 16.71 -18.27
C ILE A 172 -6.65 15.20 -18.04
N GLY A 173 -5.98 14.68 -17.00
CA GLY A 173 -6.08 13.28 -16.59
C GLY A 173 -7.27 13.04 -15.66
N GLY A 174 -7.51 11.77 -15.34
CA GLY A 174 -8.50 11.33 -14.36
C GLY A 174 -7.97 11.42 -12.92
N ILE A 175 -8.62 10.71 -11.99
CA ILE A 175 -8.19 10.59 -10.59
C ILE A 175 -7.30 9.35 -10.41
N GLY A 176 -6.48 9.33 -9.35
CA GLY A 176 -5.66 8.18 -9.01
C GLY A 176 -5.24 8.15 -7.56
N GLU A 177 -4.23 7.39 -7.22
CA GLU A 177 -3.78 7.19 -5.83
C GLU A 177 -3.47 8.50 -5.11
N GLU A 178 -2.90 9.48 -5.81
CA GLU A 178 -2.65 10.82 -5.26
C GLU A 178 -3.92 11.43 -4.64
N ASP A 179 -5.08 11.18 -5.27
CA ASP A 179 -6.30 11.97 -5.12
C ASP A 179 -7.36 11.29 -4.24
N ILE A 180 -7.50 9.97 -4.38
CA ILE A 180 -8.71 9.21 -4.04
C ILE A 180 -9.11 9.35 -2.55
N VAL A 181 -8.16 9.27 -1.61
CA VAL A 181 -8.49 9.37 -0.17
C VAL A 181 -9.08 10.74 0.17
N VAL A 182 -8.50 11.80 -0.37
CA VAL A 182 -8.96 13.19 -0.12
C VAL A 182 -10.33 13.45 -0.74
N LEU A 183 -10.60 12.84 -1.90
CA LEU A 183 -11.86 13.00 -2.62
C LEU A 183 -13.02 12.21 -2.01
N VAL A 184 -12.72 11.13 -1.30
CA VAL A 184 -13.74 10.17 -0.84
C VAL A 184 -13.92 10.17 0.67
N LEU A 185 -12.85 9.93 1.44
CA LEU A 185 -12.93 9.63 2.87
C LEU A 185 -13.65 10.69 3.71
N PRO A 186 -13.46 12.01 3.50
CA PRO A 186 -14.13 13.04 4.30
C PRO A 186 -15.66 13.11 4.11
N TYR A 187 -16.22 12.42 3.10
CA TYR A 187 -17.59 12.63 2.66
C TYR A 187 -18.47 11.37 2.75
N ILE A 188 -17.99 10.32 3.43
CA ILE A 188 -18.67 9.01 3.52
C ILE A 188 -18.92 8.63 4.98
N ARG A 189 -20.06 8.00 5.26
CA ARG A 189 -20.47 7.56 6.59
C ARG A 189 -20.49 6.05 6.76
N THR A 190 -20.38 5.31 5.65
CA THR A 190 -20.30 3.84 5.63
C THR A 190 -19.30 3.38 4.58
N ALA A 191 -18.82 2.15 4.72
CA ALA A 191 -17.96 1.53 3.71
C ALA A 191 -18.63 1.45 2.34
N ARG A 192 -19.93 1.15 2.32
CA ARG A 192 -20.77 1.12 1.12
C ARG A 192 -20.87 2.49 0.43
N GLU A 193 -21.06 3.57 1.19
CA GLU A 193 -21.01 4.93 0.63
C GLU A 193 -19.66 5.26 0.01
N GLY A 194 -18.57 4.68 0.54
CA GLY A 194 -17.23 4.79 -0.05
C GLY A 194 -17.17 4.22 -1.45
N VAL A 195 -17.71 3.02 -1.67
CA VAL A 195 -17.82 2.40 -2.99
C VAL A 195 -18.64 3.28 -3.94
N ILE A 196 -19.84 3.71 -3.52
CA ILE A 196 -20.76 4.51 -4.36
C ILE A 196 -20.12 5.85 -4.74
N ARG A 197 -19.49 6.54 -3.79
CA ARG A 197 -18.86 7.84 -4.05
C ARG A 197 -17.66 7.71 -5.00
N LEU A 198 -16.77 6.74 -4.75
CA LEU A 198 -15.63 6.51 -5.64
C LEU A 198 -16.09 6.13 -7.04
N ALA A 199 -17.09 5.26 -7.15
CA ALA A 199 -17.70 4.85 -8.40
C ALA A 199 -18.17 6.05 -9.23
N SER A 200 -18.91 6.98 -8.61
CA SER A 200 -19.38 8.19 -9.29
C SER A 200 -18.24 9.06 -9.79
N LEU A 201 -17.14 9.16 -9.04
CA LEU A 201 -15.96 9.91 -9.46
C LEU A 201 -15.22 9.22 -10.63
N LEU A 202 -15.15 7.89 -10.61
CA LEU A 202 -14.54 7.11 -11.70
C LEU A 202 -15.36 7.22 -13.01
N GLU A 203 -16.68 7.16 -12.91
CA GLU A 203 -17.58 7.32 -14.07
C GLU A 203 -17.51 8.74 -14.66
N GLU A 204 -17.31 9.78 -13.82
CA GLU A 204 -17.28 11.18 -14.26
C GLU A 204 -15.90 11.61 -14.78
N TYR A 205 -14.83 11.28 -14.04
CA TYR A 205 -13.48 11.81 -14.34
C TYR A 205 -12.55 10.75 -14.95
N GLY A 206 -12.86 9.48 -14.80
CA GLY A 206 -11.98 8.37 -15.13
C GLY A 206 -10.77 8.28 -14.21
N THR A 207 -9.92 7.27 -14.48
CA THR A 207 -8.66 7.08 -13.74
C THR A 207 -7.46 7.00 -14.68
N TYR A 208 -6.31 7.53 -14.21
CA TYR A 208 -5.05 7.43 -14.97
C TYR A 208 -4.26 6.15 -14.68
N GLU A 209 -4.73 5.30 -13.76
CA GLU A 209 -4.08 4.04 -13.36
C GLU A 209 -5.12 3.01 -12.88
N SER A 210 -4.77 1.72 -12.93
CA SER A 210 -5.66 0.65 -12.45
C SER A 210 -5.40 0.35 -10.99
N ASN A 211 -6.46 0.32 -10.18
CA ASN A 211 -6.35 0.25 -8.73
C ASN A 211 -7.40 -0.67 -8.09
N GLY A 212 -7.02 -1.26 -6.94
CA GLY A 212 -7.93 -1.84 -5.96
C GLY A 212 -8.00 -0.95 -4.72
N ILE A 213 -9.18 -0.69 -4.20
CA ILE A 213 -9.42 0.19 -3.06
C ILE A 213 -10.30 -0.50 -2.01
N ALA A 214 -9.89 -0.43 -0.73
CA ALA A 214 -10.62 -1.01 0.37
C ALA A 214 -11.35 0.05 1.21
N PHE A 215 -12.52 -0.33 1.71
CA PHE A 215 -13.31 0.43 2.69
C PHE A 215 -13.75 -0.50 3.81
N ASN A 216 -13.76 -0.02 5.04
CA ASN A 216 -14.39 -0.73 6.15
C ASN A 216 -15.12 0.22 7.10
N ASP A 217 -16.19 -0.28 7.68
CA ASP A 217 -16.85 0.27 8.86
C ASP A 217 -17.08 -0.85 9.89
N GLU A 218 -17.83 -0.62 10.95
CA GLU A 218 -18.08 -1.64 11.97
C GLU A 218 -18.87 -2.86 11.48
N ASN A 219 -19.52 -2.78 10.30
CA ASN A 219 -20.44 -3.78 9.78
C ASN A 219 -19.98 -4.45 8.50
N GLU A 220 -19.31 -3.71 7.62
CA GLU A 220 -18.96 -4.17 6.29
C GLU A 220 -17.50 -3.87 5.95
N VAL A 221 -16.93 -4.74 5.12
CA VAL A 221 -15.66 -4.53 4.40
C VAL A 221 -15.95 -4.63 2.91
N TRP A 222 -15.50 -3.65 2.13
CA TRP A 222 -15.68 -3.60 0.69
C TRP A 222 -14.35 -3.48 -0.03
N TRP A 223 -14.26 -4.14 -1.19
CA TRP A 223 -13.15 -4.00 -2.13
C TRP A 223 -13.67 -3.59 -3.49
N LEU A 224 -13.08 -2.55 -4.07
CA LEU A 224 -13.38 -2.06 -5.41
C LEU A 224 -12.15 -2.23 -6.30
N GLU A 225 -12.32 -2.75 -7.52
CA GLU A 225 -11.29 -2.81 -8.57
C GLU A 225 -11.74 -1.98 -9.77
N THR A 226 -10.82 -1.13 -10.29
CA THR A 226 -11.07 -0.36 -11.51
C THR A 226 -10.81 -1.22 -12.75
N ILE A 227 -11.61 -1.04 -13.79
CA ILE A 227 -11.53 -1.76 -15.06
C ILE A 227 -11.32 -0.71 -16.15
N GLY A 228 -10.12 -0.68 -16.76
CA GLY A 228 -9.80 0.39 -17.70
C GLY A 228 -9.87 1.78 -17.09
N GLY A 229 -10.31 2.76 -17.88
CA GLY A 229 -10.31 4.16 -17.50
C GLY A 229 -11.53 4.61 -16.68
N HIS A 230 -12.72 3.99 -16.87
CA HIS A 230 -13.97 4.47 -16.26
C HIS A 230 -14.80 3.38 -15.58
N HIS A 231 -14.63 2.12 -15.99
CA HIS A 231 -15.41 1.02 -15.43
C HIS A 231 -14.82 0.54 -14.10
N TRP A 232 -15.67 -0.08 -13.30
CA TRP A 232 -15.32 -0.58 -11.97
C TRP A 232 -16.24 -1.73 -11.56
N MET A 233 -15.77 -2.51 -10.60
CA MET A 233 -16.55 -3.51 -9.89
C MET A 233 -16.15 -3.54 -8.42
N ALA A 234 -17.09 -3.90 -7.54
CA ALA A 234 -16.86 -3.99 -6.11
C ALA A 234 -17.54 -5.22 -5.51
N ARG A 235 -16.88 -5.81 -4.51
CA ARG A 235 -17.39 -6.94 -3.75
C ARG A 235 -17.27 -6.69 -2.25
N ARG A 236 -18.35 -7.01 -1.52
CA ARG A 236 -18.35 -7.09 -0.06
C ARG A 236 -17.57 -8.33 0.37
N VAL A 237 -16.66 -8.17 1.32
CA VAL A 237 -15.96 -9.28 1.97
C VAL A 237 -16.92 -9.91 2.98
N LYS A 238 -17.12 -11.23 2.92
CA LYS A 238 -17.96 -11.90 3.90
C LYS A 238 -17.34 -11.83 5.29
N ASP A 239 -18.19 -11.83 6.31
CA ASP A 239 -17.74 -11.67 7.69
C ASP A 239 -16.69 -12.70 8.12
N GLU A 240 -16.78 -13.92 7.59
CA GLU A 240 -15.89 -15.05 7.89
C GLU A 240 -14.61 -15.08 7.06
N GLU A 241 -14.51 -14.24 6.00
CA GLU A 241 -13.41 -14.30 5.02
C GLU A 241 -12.31 -13.27 5.30
N CYS A 242 -11.11 -13.61 4.81
CA CYS A 242 -10.01 -12.68 4.58
C CYS A 242 -9.73 -12.59 3.09
N VAL A 243 -9.41 -11.38 2.61
CA VAL A 243 -8.98 -11.14 1.22
C VAL A 243 -7.49 -10.94 1.18
N ILE A 244 -6.85 -11.52 0.18
CA ILE A 244 -5.42 -11.38 -0.13
C ILE A 244 -5.27 -10.70 -1.49
N ALA A 245 -4.65 -9.51 -1.50
CA ALA A 245 -4.53 -8.71 -2.70
C ALA A 245 -3.09 -8.22 -2.91
N PRO A 246 -2.33 -8.87 -3.81
CA PRO A 246 -1.10 -8.32 -4.38
C PRO A 246 -1.42 -7.35 -5.53
N ASN A 247 -0.42 -6.83 -6.22
CA ASN A 247 -0.57 -5.93 -7.38
C ASN A 247 -1.15 -6.61 -8.63
N GLN A 248 -2.22 -7.32 -8.46
CA GLN A 248 -2.88 -8.11 -9.50
C GLN A 248 -4.39 -8.00 -9.34
N PHE A 249 -5.11 -8.02 -10.46
CA PHE A 249 -6.56 -8.12 -10.43
C PHE A 249 -6.95 -9.35 -9.61
N GLY A 250 -7.77 -9.18 -8.57
CA GLY A 250 -7.94 -10.19 -7.54
C GLY A 250 -9.22 -11.01 -7.63
N MET A 251 -10.38 -10.34 -7.82
CA MET A 251 -11.66 -11.02 -7.78
C MET A 251 -11.74 -12.20 -8.76
N ASP A 252 -12.05 -13.37 -8.24
CA ASP A 252 -12.14 -14.64 -8.97
C ASP A 252 -13.56 -15.12 -9.25
N TYR A 253 -14.54 -14.41 -8.68
CA TYR A 253 -15.97 -14.64 -8.91
C TYR A 253 -16.75 -13.33 -8.75
N PHE A 254 -17.79 -13.15 -9.60
CA PHE A 254 -18.67 -11.99 -9.54
C PHE A 254 -20.11 -12.37 -9.93
N ASP A 255 -21.07 -11.89 -9.14
CA ASP A 255 -22.49 -12.12 -9.33
C ASP A 255 -23.18 -10.88 -9.92
N PHE A 256 -23.44 -10.92 -11.23
CA PHE A 256 -24.13 -9.84 -11.93
C PHE A 256 -25.62 -9.72 -11.55
N GLU A 257 -26.26 -10.80 -11.12
CA GLU A 257 -27.67 -10.74 -10.71
C GLU A 257 -27.83 -9.90 -9.43
N ASP A 258 -26.91 -10.10 -8.47
CA ASP A 258 -26.89 -9.24 -7.28
C ASP A 258 -26.44 -7.81 -7.63
N ALA A 259 -25.42 -7.66 -8.47
CA ALA A 259 -24.86 -6.34 -8.81
C ALA A 259 -25.85 -5.41 -9.54
N PHE A 260 -26.67 -5.95 -10.43
CA PHE A 260 -27.73 -5.20 -11.12
C PHE A 260 -29.08 -5.23 -10.38
N GLY A 261 -29.19 -6.04 -9.32
CA GLY A 261 -30.41 -6.23 -8.53
C GLY A 261 -30.32 -5.59 -7.14
N ALA A 262 -30.15 -6.43 -6.13
CA ALA A 262 -30.22 -6.03 -4.72
C ALA A 262 -28.95 -5.35 -4.20
N GLN A 263 -27.83 -5.52 -4.90
CA GLN A 263 -26.53 -4.95 -4.56
C GLN A 263 -26.08 -5.25 -3.11
N LYS A 264 -26.35 -6.45 -2.64
CA LYS A 264 -26.02 -6.85 -1.26
C LYS A 264 -24.53 -7.11 -1.08
N GLU A 265 -23.94 -7.84 -2.03
CA GLU A 265 -22.55 -8.28 -1.99
C GLU A 265 -21.73 -7.78 -3.19
N TYR A 266 -22.38 -7.38 -4.29
CA TYR A 266 -21.72 -6.96 -5.53
C TYR A 266 -22.29 -5.66 -6.06
N MET A 267 -21.42 -4.82 -6.61
CA MET A 267 -21.77 -3.58 -7.33
C MET A 267 -20.81 -3.41 -8.52
N CYS A 268 -21.27 -2.81 -9.60
CA CYS A 268 -20.42 -2.48 -10.75
C CYS A 268 -20.98 -1.32 -11.57
N SER A 269 -20.20 -0.83 -12.53
CA SER A 269 -20.66 0.12 -13.55
C SER A 269 -21.90 -0.43 -14.25
N LYS A 270 -22.87 0.45 -14.51
CA LYS A 270 -24.20 0.06 -15.05
C LYS A 270 -24.13 -0.64 -16.39
N ASP A 271 -23.16 -0.30 -17.20
CA ASP A 271 -22.94 -0.79 -18.57
C ASP A 271 -21.84 -1.86 -18.65
N LEU A 272 -21.29 -2.32 -17.51
CA LEU A 272 -20.16 -3.25 -17.50
C LEU A 272 -20.42 -4.53 -18.30
N ARG A 273 -21.65 -5.09 -18.22
CA ARG A 273 -22.01 -6.30 -18.97
C ARG A 273 -22.02 -6.04 -20.50
N ASP A 274 -22.58 -4.92 -20.93
CA ASP A 274 -22.63 -4.54 -22.34
C ASP A 274 -21.22 -4.23 -22.86
N PHE A 275 -20.41 -3.49 -22.09
CA PHE A 275 -19.01 -3.24 -22.37
C PHE A 275 -18.20 -4.53 -22.58
N MET A 276 -18.42 -5.54 -21.73
CA MET A 276 -17.74 -6.84 -21.84
C MET A 276 -18.16 -7.58 -23.12
N VAL A 277 -19.46 -7.60 -23.44
CA VAL A 277 -19.98 -8.30 -24.61
C VAL A 277 -19.49 -7.63 -25.90
N GLU A 278 -19.58 -6.32 -26.00
CA GLU A 278 -19.18 -5.53 -27.15
C GLU A 278 -17.68 -5.67 -27.46
N ASN A 279 -16.86 -5.81 -26.42
CA ASN A 279 -15.41 -5.89 -26.54
C ASN A 279 -14.83 -7.31 -26.38
N HIS A 280 -15.70 -8.34 -26.32
CA HIS A 280 -15.30 -9.75 -26.21
C HIS A 280 -14.32 -10.02 -25.04
N LEU A 281 -14.60 -9.46 -23.86
CA LEU A 281 -13.68 -9.50 -22.73
C LEU A 281 -13.82 -10.76 -21.88
N ASP A 282 -15.00 -11.41 -21.87
CA ASP A 282 -15.21 -12.65 -21.12
C ASP A 282 -14.52 -13.82 -21.81
N LEU A 283 -13.59 -14.46 -21.11
CA LEU A 283 -12.83 -15.62 -21.60
C LEU A 283 -13.29 -16.94 -20.95
N ASN A 284 -14.31 -16.90 -20.08
CA ASN A 284 -14.75 -18.09 -19.38
C ASN A 284 -15.52 -19.01 -20.32
N GLN A 285 -15.33 -20.32 -20.16
CA GLN A 285 -16.03 -21.35 -20.92
C GLN A 285 -17.19 -21.99 -20.14
N GLY A 286 -17.44 -21.53 -18.92
CA GLY A 286 -18.48 -22.03 -18.02
C GLY A 286 -19.45 -20.95 -17.56
N ASP A 287 -20.43 -21.34 -16.75
CA ASP A 287 -21.52 -20.48 -16.29
C ASP A 287 -21.10 -19.43 -15.24
N LYS A 288 -19.91 -19.60 -14.64
CA LYS A 288 -19.40 -18.68 -13.60
C LYS A 288 -18.42 -17.68 -14.18
N PHE A 289 -18.76 -16.41 -14.05
CA PHE A 289 -17.88 -15.33 -14.47
C PHE A 289 -16.71 -15.16 -13.51
N ASN A 290 -15.48 -15.18 -14.06
CA ASN A 290 -14.23 -14.90 -13.34
C ASN A 290 -13.61 -13.60 -13.85
N PRO A 291 -13.72 -12.50 -13.07
CA PRO A 291 -13.17 -11.20 -13.47
C PRO A 291 -11.68 -11.19 -13.68
N ARG A 292 -10.92 -11.96 -12.90
CA ARG A 292 -9.46 -12.06 -13.03
C ARG A 292 -9.07 -12.50 -14.44
N ASN A 293 -9.77 -13.50 -15.00
CA ASN A 293 -9.52 -13.97 -16.35
C ASN A 293 -9.93 -12.96 -17.43
N ALA A 294 -11.03 -12.23 -17.19
CA ALA A 294 -11.54 -11.25 -18.14
C ALA A 294 -10.68 -9.97 -18.20
N PHE A 295 -10.27 -9.45 -17.04
CA PHE A 295 -9.71 -8.11 -16.91
C PHE A 295 -8.24 -8.09 -16.47
N GLY A 296 -7.79 -9.09 -15.72
CA GLY A 296 -6.48 -9.14 -15.10
C GLY A 296 -5.36 -9.62 -16.02
N SER A 297 -4.19 -9.79 -15.44
CA SER A 297 -2.98 -10.34 -16.06
C SER A 297 -2.58 -11.66 -15.40
N ALA A 298 -1.90 -12.53 -16.16
CA ALA A 298 -1.26 -13.75 -15.72
C ALA A 298 0.04 -13.89 -16.53
N THR A 299 1.08 -13.16 -16.14
CA THR A 299 2.35 -13.07 -16.85
C THR A 299 3.47 -13.73 -16.04
N ASP A 300 4.59 -14.07 -16.69
CA ASP A 300 5.79 -14.56 -16.00
C ASP A 300 6.26 -13.58 -14.91
N GLN A 301 6.02 -12.28 -15.09
CA GLN A 301 6.32 -11.28 -14.08
C GLN A 301 5.39 -11.38 -12.87
N ASP A 302 4.09 -11.69 -13.08
CA ASP A 302 3.15 -11.93 -11.99
C ASP A 302 3.59 -13.12 -11.13
N HIS A 303 4.14 -14.17 -11.75
CA HIS A 303 4.64 -15.37 -11.07
C HIS A 303 5.91 -15.13 -10.22
N VAL A 304 6.58 -14.01 -10.39
CA VAL A 304 7.72 -13.60 -9.54
C VAL A 304 7.30 -12.53 -8.53
N TYR A 305 6.34 -11.70 -8.91
CA TYR A 305 6.01 -10.48 -8.20
C TYR A 305 4.72 -10.57 -7.39
N ASN A 306 3.66 -11.16 -7.94
CA ASN A 306 2.30 -11.11 -7.39
C ASN A 306 1.87 -12.42 -6.74
N THR A 307 1.79 -13.51 -7.50
CA THR A 307 1.26 -14.79 -7.01
C THR A 307 2.05 -15.38 -5.85
N PRO A 308 3.40 -15.24 -5.73
CA PRO A 308 4.11 -15.71 -4.54
C PRO A 308 3.71 -15.00 -3.25
N ARG A 309 3.35 -13.70 -3.33
CA ARG A 309 2.84 -12.98 -2.17
C ARG A 309 1.46 -13.50 -1.75
N ALA A 310 0.56 -13.69 -2.71
CA ALA A 310 -0.75 -14.29 -2.46
C ALA A 310 -0.61 -15.70 -1.87
N TRP A 311 0.29 -16.53 -2.43
CA TRP A 311 0.62 -17.86 -1.90
C TRP A 311 1.05 -17.79 -0.42
N PHE A 312 1.98 -16.91 -0.06
CA PHE A 312 2.44 -16.81 1.33
C PHE A 312 1.30 -16.37 2.27
N MET A 313 0.48 -15.41 1.85
CA MET A 313 -0.66 -14.93 2.63
C MET A 313 -1.69 -16.05 2.85
N GLY A 314 -2.06 -16.77 1.79
CA GLY A 314 -2.97 -17.92 1.87
C GLY A 314 -2.40 -19.05 2.74
N ARG A 315 -1.12 -19.39 2.55
CA ARG A 315 -0.40 -20.39 3.36
C ARG A 315 -0.42 -20.07 4.86
N TYR A 316 -0.31 -18.80 5.22
CA TYR A 316 -0.38 -18.37 6.61
C TYR A 316 -1.81 -18.45 7.17
N LEU A 317 -2.80 -18.04 6.39
CA LEU A 317 -4.20 -17.98 6.83
C LEU A 317 -4.87 -19.36 6.90
N THR A 318 -4.52 -20.27 5.98
CA THR A 318 -5.18 -21.56 5.80
C THR A 318 -4.18 -22.74 5.75
N PRO A 319 -3.30 -22.88 6.76
CA PRO A 319 -2.25 -23.92 6.75
C PRO A 319 -2.79 -25.35 6.84
N TYR A 320 -4.05 -25.56 7.23
CA TYR A 320 -4.67 -26.87 7.42
C TYR A 320 -5.76 -27.16 6.41
N SER A 321 -6.50 -26.15 5.94
CA SER A 321 -7.60 -26.32 4.98
C SER A 321 -7.13 -26.52 3.55
N HIS A 322 -5.91 -26.09 3.23
CA HIS A 322 -5.30 -26.23 1.91
C HIS A 322 -3.86 -26.75 1.99
N LYS A 323 -3.40 -27.38 0.92
CA LYS A 323 -2.01 -27.80 0.77
C LYS A 323 -1.21 -26.75 0.02
N TRP A 324 -0.27 -26.12 0.71
CA TRP A 324 0.58 -25.04 0.18
C TRP A 324 2.01 -25.47 -0.11
N ASP A 325 2.47 -26.58 0.46
CA ASP A 325 3.85 -27.07 0.40
C ASP A 325 3.90 -28.52 -0.12
N GLY A 326 5.03 -28.90 -0.73
CA GLY A 326 5.28 -30.25 -1.22
C GLY A 326 4.94 -30.46 -2.69
N GLU A 327 5.16 -31.68 -3.18
CA GLU A 327 4.94 -32.02 -4.60
C GLU A 327 3.46 -32.03 -4.97
N ASP A 328 2.59 -32.40 -4.05
CA ASP A 328 1.14 -32.47 -4.19
C ASP A 328 0.43 -31.21 -3.66
N ALA A 329 1.14 -30.08 -3.60
CA ALA A 329 0.55 -28.80 -3.20
C ALA A 329 -0.60 -28.42 -4.15
N GLU A 330 -1.73 -28.00 -3.56
CA GLU A 330 -2.90 -27.47 -4.28
C GLU A 330 -2.57 -26.12 -4.93
N PHE A 331 -1.82 -25.28 -4.20
CA PHE A 331 -1.33 -24.00 -4.66
C PHE A 331 0.19 -23.90 -4.49
N LYS A 332 0.85 -23.44 -5.54
CA LYS A 332 2.29 -23.13 -5.57
C LYS A 332 2.49 -21.62 -5.68
N PRO A 333 3.71 -21.10 -5.43
CA PRO A 333 3.95 -19.67 -5.54
C PRO A 333 3.56 -19.04 -6.87
N GLU A 334 3.65 -19.80 -7.97
CA GLU A 334 3.33 -19.33 -9.32
C GLU A 334 1.90 -19.65 -9.78
N SER A 335 1.03 -20.11 -8.87
CA SER A 335 -0.34 -20.50 -9.24
C SER A 335 -1.24 -19.29 -9.53
N ASP A 336 -1.91 -19.33 -10.68
CA ASP A 336 -2.89 -18.29 -11.07
C ASP A 336 -4.27 -18.44 -10.43
N ASN A 337 -4.54 -19.62 -9.85
CA ASN A 337 -5.83 -19.96 -9.26
C ASN A 337 -5.87 -19.85 -7.74
N ILE A 338 -4.93 -19.13 -7.13
CA ILE A 338 -4.99 -18.86 -5.68
C ILE A 338 -6.28 -18.09 -5.40
N PRO A 339 -7.12 -18.54 -4.44
CA PRO A 339 -8.38 -17.86 -4.13
C PRO A 339 -8.16 -16.41 -3.68
N TRP A 340 -9.00 -15.51 -4.17
CA TRP A 340 -8.98 -14.10 -3.76
C TRP A 340 -9.38 -13.93 -2.29
N SER A 341 -10.40 -14.69 -1.83
CA SER A 341 -10.84 -14.70 -0.44
C SER A 341 -10.76 -16.10 0.15
N LEU A 342 -10.44 -16.18 1.43
CA LEU A 342 -10.23 -17.42 2.18
C LEU A 342 -10.90 -17.31 3.56
N VAL A 343 -11.51 -18.39 4.03
CA VAL A 343 -11.90 -18.52 5.44
C VAL A 343 -10.69 -19.00 6.22
N PRO A 344 -10.12 -18.18 7.12
CA PRO A 344 -8.90 -18.55 7.82
C PRO A 344 -9.14 -19.71 8.80
N ASP A 345 -8.15 -20.60 8.97
CA ASP A 345 -8.24 -21.76 9.87
C ASP A 345 -8.32 -21.38 11.36
N ARG A 346 -7.95 -20.15 11.70
CA ARG A 346 -8.10 -19.55 13.03
C ARG A 346 -8.43 -18.07 12.94
N LYS A 347 -8.93 -17.51 14.03
CA LYS A 347 -9.18 -16.07 14.11
C LYS A 347 -7.89 -15.26 13.87
N VAL A 348 -8.02 -14.19 13.11
CA VAL A 348 -6.92 -13.31 12.69
C VAL A 348 -6.81 -12.13 13.63
N THR A 349 -5.61 -11.84 14.09
CA THR A 349 -5.28 -10.71 14.97
C THR A 349 -4.59 -9.59 14.18
N VAL A 350 -4.47 -8.40 14.76
CA VAL A 350 -3.66 -7.32 14.19
C VAL A 350 -2.19 -7.74 14.04
N GLU A 351 -1.68 -8.53 14.97
CA GLU A 351 -0.32 -9.08 14.94
C GLU A 351 -0.12 -10.00 13.73
N ASP A 352 -1.13 -10.83 13.41
CA ASP A 352 -1.10 -11.67 12.20
C ASP A 352 -1.07 -10.83 10.93
N VAL A 353 -1.92 -9.80 10.86
CA VAL A 353 -1.96 -8.86 9.73
C VAL A 353 -0.60 -8.17 9.57
N LYS A 354 -0.04 -7.66 10.68
CA LYS A 354 1.30 -7.05 10.66
C LYS A 354 2.39 -8.04 10.22
N TYR A 355 2.36 -9.28 10.72
CA TYR A 355 3.31 -10.32 10.35
C TYR A 355 3.23 -10.66 8.86
N ILE A 356 2.03 -10.87 8.33
CA ILE A 356 1.80 -11.13 6.91
C ILE A 356 2.36 -10.00 6.05
N LEU A 357 1.98 -8.75 6.34
CA LEU A 357 2.40 -7.59 5.56
C LEU A 357 3.91 -7.27 5.70
N SER A 358 4.59 -7.84 6.69
CA SER A 358 6.03 -7.71 6.88
C SER A 358 6.84 -8.91 6.37
N SER A 359 6.18 -9.88 5.72
CA SER A 359 6.81 -11.14 5.36
C SER A 359 7.88 -10.98 4.29
N TYR A 360 8.96 -11.73 4.49
CA TYR A 360 10.03 -11.98 3.54
C TYR A 360 10.19 -13.48 3.28
N TYR A 361 9.09 -14.23 3.28
CA TYR A 361 9.04 -15.70 3.10
C TYR A 361 9.75 -16.49 4.20
N GLN A 362 9.81 -15.97 5.43
CA GLN A 362 10.40 -16.66 6.57
C GLN A 362 9.75 -18.03 6.77
N GLY A 363 10.57 -19.03 7.11
CA GLY A 363 10.13 -20.42 7.23
C GLY A 363 9.91 -21.15 5.91
N THR A 364 10.35 -20.59 4.78
CA THR A 364 10.31 -21.23 3.46
C THR A 364 11.69 -21.26 2.80
N ALA A 365 11.84 -22.00 1.70
CA ALA A 365 13.05 -22.05 0.90
C ALA A 365 13.38 -20.71 0.20
N TYR A 366 12.41 -19.80 0.12
CA TYR A 366 12.49 -18.51 -0.58
C TYR A 366 13.01 -17.37 0.29
N ASN A 367 13.20 -17.61 1.60
CA ASN A 367 13.65 -16.61 2.57
C ASN A 367 15.04 -16.04 2.21
N PRO A 368 15.17 -14.72 1.87
CA PRO A 368 16.45 -14.14 1.49
C PRO A 368 17.47 -14.08 2.63
N TYR A 369 17.03 -14.12 3.90
CA TYR A 369 17.89 -14.09 5.08
C TYR A 369 18.23 -15.48 5.63
N SER A 370 17.82 -16.56 4.96
CA SER A 370 18.15 -17.91 5.40
C SER A 370 19.67 -18.12 5.43
N SER A 371 20.18 -18.76 6.48
CA SER A 371 21.57 -19.21 6.55
C SER A 371 21.84 -20.45 5.68
N GLN A 372 20.79 -21.15 5.25
CA GLN A 372 20.90 -22.29 4.34
C GLN A 372 21.06 -21.78 2.91
N GLU A 373 22.07 -22.26 2.19
CA GLU A 373 22.23 -21.97 0.78
C GLU A 373 21.17 -22.72 -0.03
N SER A 374 20.45 -21.99 -0.86
CA SER A 374 19.42 -22.49 -1.75
C SER A 374 19.37 -21.66 -3.03
N ALA A 375 19.21 -22.32 -4.18
CA ALA A 375 18.99 -21.63 -5.45
C ALA A 375 17.64 -20.87 -5.50
N GLN A 376 16.72 -21.21 -4.59
CA GLN A 376 15.41 -20.59 -4.48
C GLN A 376 15.39 -19.34 -3.57
N LYS A 377 16.49 -19.08 -2.87
CA LYS A 377 16.62 -17.97 -1.94
C LYS A 377 16.48 -16.63 -2.67
N GLY A 378 15.46 -15.86 -2.30
CA GLY A 378 15.25 -14.50 -2.82
C GLY A 378 14.83 -14.42 -4.29
N ILE A 379 14.31 -15.49 -4.90
CA ILE A 379 13.83 -15.47 -6.30
C ILE A 379 12.50 -14.72 -6.45
N TYR A 380 11.71 -14.60 -5.40
CA TYR A 380 10.43 -13.90 -5.40
C TYR A 380 10.51 -12.57 -4.66
N ARG A 381 9.70 -11.59 -5.09
CA ARG A 381 9.53 -10.32 -4.40
C ARG A 381 8.83 -10.56 -3.05
N PRO A 382 9.46 -10.22 -1.92
CA PRO A 382 8.82 -10.32 -0.59
C PRO A 382 7.68 -9.32 -0.42
N ILE A 383 6.81 -9.55 0.56
CA ILE A 383 5.77 -8.59 0.96
C ILE A 383 6.44 -7.41 1.66
N GLY A 384 7.15 -7.66 2.78
CA GLY A 384 7.93 -6.65 3.48
C GLY A 384 9.23 -6.32 2.74
N ILE A 385 9.37 -5.08 2.28
CA ILE A 385 10.54 -4.63 1.51
C ILE A 385 11.12 -3.33 2.04
N SER A 386 12.36 -3.03 1.62
CA SER A 386 13.07 -1.81 2.03
C SER A 386 12.36 -0.52 1.64
N ARG A 387 11.58 -0.53 0.55
CA ARG A 387 10.87 0.64 0.03
C ARG A 387 9.58 0.98 0.77
N THR A 388 9.05 0.07 1.60
CA THR A 388 7.84 0.36 2.38
C THR A 388 8.01 1.69 3.13
N GLY A 389 7.18 2.66 2.79
CA GLY A 389 7.13 3.97 3.46
C GLY A 389 6.30 3.90 4.73
N VAL A 390 5.12 3.30 4.62
CA VAL A 390 4.21 3.04 5.73
C VAL A 390 3.44 1.74 5.51
N THR A 391 3.17 1.04 6.61
CA THR A 391 2.13 0.00 6.71
C THR A 391 1.06 0.51 7.66
N SER A 392 -0.18 0.52 7.22
CA SER A 392 -1.33 0.92 8.04
C SER A 392 -2.34 -0.22 8.13
N ILE A 393 -2.94 -0.35 9.32
CA ILE A 393 -4.08 -1.23 9.59
C ILE A 393 -5.19 -0.37 10.16
N CYS A 394 -6.27 -0.17 9.42
CA CYS A 394 -7.48 0.52 9.89
C CYS A 394 -8.39 -0.51 10.56
N GLN A 395 -8.43 -0.51 11.88
CA GLN A 395 -9.26 -1.40 12.71
C GLN A 395 -10.49 -0.63 13.20
N ILE A 396 -11.70 -1.14 12.92
CA ILE A 396 -12.95 -0.56 13.44
C ILE A 396 -13.57 -1.55 14.43
N ARG A 397 -13.68 -1.12 15.67
CA ARG A 397 -14.11 -1.94 16.81
C ARG A 397 -15.61 -1.72 17.10
N SER A 398 -16.37 -2.80 17.19
CA SER A 398 -17.83 -2.73 17.41
C SER A 398 -18.24 -2.83 18.89
N ASP A 399 -17.33 -3.22 19.76
CA ASP A 399 -17.60 -3.47 21.20
C ASP A 399 -17.28 -2.27 22.11
N VAL A 400 -16.91 -1.14 21.52
CA VAL A 400 -16.55 0.10 22.21
C VAL A 400 -17.43 1.27 21.76
N PRO A 401 -17.55 2.35 22.57
CA PRO A 401 -18.27 3.56 22.19
C PRO A 401 -17.75 4.21 20.91
N ASP A 402 -18.64 4.83 20.13
CA ASP A 402 -18.32 5.45 18.83
C ASP A 402 -17.06 6.34 18.83
N PRO A 403 -16.82 7.21 19.83
CA PRO A 403 -15.64 8.07 19.82
C PRO A 403 -14.30 7.36 19.87
N ILE A 404 -14.26 6.06 20.18
CA ILE A 404 -13.03 5.28 20.32
C ILE A 404 -13.02 4.01 19.45
N LYS A 405 -13.95 3.88 18.50
CA LYS A 405 -14.03 2.71 17.60
C LYS A 405 -12.83 2.58 16.67
N GLY A 406 -12.40 3.68 16.08
CA GLY A 406 -11.30 3.70 15.14
C GLY A 406 -9.94 3.65 15.80
N ILE A 407 -9.16 2.59 15.51
CA ILE A 407 -7.73 2.50 15.82
C ILE A 407 -6.97 2.33 14.51
N GLU A 408 -6.00 3.20 14.28
CA GLU A 408 -5.09 3.09 13.15
C GLU A 408 -3.72 2.63 13.66
N TRP A 409 -3.27 1.46 13.18
CA TRP A 409 -1.96 0.91 13.52
C TRP A 409 -0.96 1.31 12.46
N ILE A 410 0.07 2.05 12.84
CA ILE A 410 1.05 2.63 11.92
C ILE A 410 2.43 2.01 12.16
N CYS A 411 3.04 1.50 11.09
CA CYS A 411 4.42 1.07 11.06
C CYS A 411 5.15 1.79 9.92
N PHE A 412 6.13 2.62 10.25
CA PHE A 412 6.92 3.34 9.25
C PHE A 412 8.17 2.59 8.83
N GLY A 413 8.66 2.93 7.62
CA GLY A 413 9.88 2.38 7.05
C GLY A 413 9.74 0.91 6.64
N SER A 414 10.86 0.19 6.51
CA SER A 414 10.84 -1.25 6.25
C SER A 414 10.14 -1.97 7.40
N ASN A 415 8.92 -2.42 7.14
CA ASN A 415 8.03 -2.99 8.15
C ASN A 415 8.52 -4.34 8.71
N ALA A 416 9.38 -5.06 7.97
CA ALA A 416 10.03 -6.27 8.49
C ALA A 416 10.85 -6.02 9.77
N PHE A 417 11.41 -4.83 9.91
CA PHE A 417 12.28 -4.43 11.02
C PHE A 417 11.64 -3.47 12.02
N ASN A 418 10.39 -3.05 11.79
CA ASN A 418 9.74 -2.02 12.58
C ASN A 418 8.43 -2.48 13.23
N ALA A 419 8.03 -1.79 14.29
CA ALA A 419 6.85 -2.09 15.07
C ALA A 419 5.62 -1.30 14.60
N ALA A 420 4.43 -1.88 14.75
CA ALA A 420 3.16 -1.21 14.53
C ALA A 420 2.66 -0.56 15.85
N LEU A 421 2.39 0.74 15.77
CA LEU A 421 1.92 1.56 16.89
C LEU A 421 0.42 1.82 16.76
N PRO A 422 -0.44 1.45 17.75
CA PRO A 422 -1.86 1.79 17.73
C PRO A 422 -2.07 3.27 18.02
N LEU A 423 -3.05 3.88 17.34
CA LEU A 423 -3.41 5.29 17.52
C LEU A 423 -4.92 5.46 17.49
N TYR A 424 -5.49 6.15 18.47
CA TYR A 424 -6.86 6.63 18.39
C TYR A 424 -6.99 7.67 17.28
N THR A 425 -8.02 7.54 16.46
CA THR A 425 -8.24 8.43 15.30
C THR A 425 -9.16 9.62 15.65
N ALA A 426 -9.93 9.52 16.73
CA ALA A 426 -10.79 10.57 17.22
C ALA A 426 -10.02 11.63 18.04
N VAL A 427 -9.06 12.29 17.39
CA VAL A 427 -8.20 13.33 17.95
C VAL A 427 -8.18 14.57 17.06
N SER A 428 -7.85 15.74 17.60
CA SER A 428 -7.73 16.97 16.81
C SER A 428 -6.38 17.12 16.11
N LYS A 429 -5.35 16.41 16.60
CA LYS A 429 -3.98 16.43 16.07
C LYS A 429 -3.23 15.17 16.45
N MET A 430 -2.29 14.75 15.61
CA MET A 430 -1.31 13.73 15.97
C MET A 430 -0.13 14.31 16.76
N PRO A 431 0.47 13.53 17.68
CA PRO A 431 1.70 13.93 18.36
C PRO A 431 2.82 14.27 17.39
N LYS A 432 3.67 15.24 17.75
CA LYS A 432 4.76 15.73 16.88
C LYS A 432 5.74 14.64 16.43
N TYR A 433 5.98 13.65 17.28
CA TYR A 433 6.87 12.53 16.94
C TYR A 433 6.41 11.75 15.69
N LEU A 434 5.11 11.76 15.39
CA LEU A 434 4.50 11.10 14.23
C LEU A 434 4.25 12.06 13.06
N SER A 435 3.93 13.34 13.36
CA SER A 435 3.44 14.30 12.37
C SER A 435 4.49 15.28 11.87
N ASN A 436 5.61 15.46 12.60
CA ASN A 436 6.66 16.42 12.25
C ASN A 436 7.81 15.75 11.48
N VAL A 437 7.48 15.02 10.43
CA VAL A 437 8.48 14.40 9.53
C VAL A 437 8.85 15.41 8.45
N THR A 438 10.15 15.54 8.19
CA THR A 438 10.72 16.37 7.13
C THR A 438 11.58 15.54 6.19
N LEU A 439 12.04 16.11 5.08
CA LEU A 439 13.00 15.47 4.17
C LEU A 439 14.39 15.27 4.79
N GLU A 440 14.68 15.96 5.89
CA GLU A 440 15.94 15.80 6.63
C GLU A 440 15.80 14.69 7.67
N ALA A 441 16.75 13.77 7.69
CA ALA A 441 16.79 12.67 8.64
C ALA A 441 16.96 13.17 10.09
N SER A 442 16.12 12.66 11.01
CA SER A 442 16.14 13.00 12.43
C SER A 442 15.56 11.90 13.27
N THR A 443 16.22 11.51 14.36
CA THR A 443 15.69 10.57 15.37
C THR A 443 14.57 11.17 16.23
N GLU A 444 14.28 12.46 16.08
CA GLU A 444 13.19 13.15 16.76
C GLU A 444 11.81 12.90 16.10
N ASN A 445 11.72 12.01 15.11
CA ASN A 445 10.47 11.52 14.57
C ASN A 445 10.52 10.01 14.32
N PHE A 446 9.33 9.40 14.32
CA PHE A 446 9.19 7.94 14.23
C PHE A 446 9.60 7.40 12.86
N TYR A 447 9.32 8.12 11.78
CA TYR A 447 9.66 7.70 10.41
C TYR A 447 11.17 7.48 10.24
N TRP A 448 11.99 8.49 10.53
CA TRP A 448 13.43 8.38 10.35
C TRP A 448 14.10 7.44 11.36
N GLY A 449 13.61 7.38 12.61
CA GLY A 449 14.03 6.37 13.58
C GLY A 449 13.82 4.95 13.05
N SER A 450 12.65 4.69 12.47
CA SER A 450 12.32 3.41 11.84
C SER A 450 13.18 3.12 10.61
N ARG A 451 13.43 4.13 9.76
CA ARG A 451 14.33 3.97 8.59
C ARG A 451 15.75 3.62 8.98
N LEU A 452 16.28 4.24 10.03
CA LEU A 452 17.63 3.94 10.53
C LEU A 452 17.73 2.52 11.07
N ILE A 453 16.74 2.07 11.87
CA ILE A 453 16.71 0.68 12.36
C ILE A 453 16.71 -0.28 11.18
N GLY A 454 15.82 -0.09 10.19
CA GLY A 454 15.72 -0.98 9.03
C GLY A 454 17.02 -1.01 8.22
N ALA A 455 17.62 0.13 7.93
CA ALA A 455 18.85 0.20 7.14
C ALA A 455 20.05 -0.50 7.80
N LEU A 456 20.15 -0.42 9.13
CA LEU A 456 21.22 -1.08 9.87
C LEU A 456 20.93 -2.58 10.06
N ALA A 457 19.69 -2.93 10.37
CA ALA A 457 19.29 -4.32 10.63
C ALA A 457 19.32 -5.19 9.37
N ASP A 458 18.92 -4.67 8.21
CA ASP A 458 18.96 -5.39 6.93
C ASP A 458 20.36 -5.90 6.59
N ALA A 459 21.36 -5.01 6.68
CA ALA A 459 22.74 -5.34 6.40
C ALA A 459 23.35 -6.35 7.40
N HIS A 460 22.78 -6.46 8.60
CA HIS A 460 23.29 -7.25 9.72
C HIS A 460 22.20 -8.12 10.36
N TYR A 461 21.34 -8.69 9.51
CA TYR A 461 20.12 -9.42 9.92
C TYR A 461 20.37 -10.41 11.06
N GLY A 462 21.35 -11.32 10.91
CA GLY A 462 21.61 -12.40 11.88
C GLY A 462 21.91 -11.91 13.30
N GLN A 463 22.57 -10.77 13.44
CA GLN A 463 22.92 -10.17 14.74
C GLN A 463 21.79 -9.27 15.28
N CYS A 464 20.98 -8.68 14.40
CA CYS A 464 19.98 -7.69 14.77
C CYS A 464 18.61 -8.27 15.01
N ILE A 465 18.24 -9.40 14.40
CA ILE A 465 16.87 -9.90 14.36
C ILE A 465 16.27 -10.13 15.76
N GLN A 466 17.03 -10.61 16.74
CA GLN A 466 16.53 -10.78 18.11
C GLN A 466 16.20 -9.45 18.80
N HIS A 467 16.91 -8.37 18.48
CA HIS A 467 16.58 -7.03 18.98
C HIS A 467 15.32 -6.50 18.33
N ILE A 468 15.14 -6.76 17.05
CA ILE A 468 13.94 -6.41 16.27
C ILE A 468 12.71 -7.14 16.83
N ASP A 469 12.78 -8.46 17.02
CA ASP A 469 11.65 -9.25 17.54
C ASP A 469 11.21 -8.73 18.92
N ARG A 470 12.17 -8.43 19.81
CA ARG A 470 11.87 -7.85 21.14
C ARG A 470 11.24 -6.47 21.04
N TYR A 471 11.73 -5.62 20.13
CA TYR A 471 11.19 -4.30 19.86
C TYR A 471 9.73 -4.38 19.39
N GLN A 472 9.46 -5.20 18.39
CA GLN A 472 8.12 -5.38 17.87
C GLN A 472 7.17 -5.92 18.94
N ALA A 473 7.59 -6.93 19.71
CA ALA A 473 6.80 -7.48 20.80
C ALA A 473 6.55 -6.46 21.92
N ALA A 474 7.55 -5.66 22.29
CA ALA A 474 7.41 -4.65 23.33
C ALA A 474 6.41 -3.56 22.95
N VAL A 475 6.53 -3.01 21.72
CA VAL A 475 5.61 -1.95 21.25
C VAL A 475 4.18 -2.47 21.10
N LEU A 476 3.99 -3.68 20.56
CA LEU A 476 2.66 -4.29 20.44
C LEU A 476 2.03 -4.57 21.81
N THR A 477 2.79 -5.16 22.74
CA THR A 477 2.29 -5.48 24.09
C THR A 477 1.93 -4.23 24.87
N GLU A 478 2.84 -3.28 24.94
CA GLU A 478 2.64 -2.05 25.71
C GLU A 478 1.61 -1.13 25.05
N GLY A 479 1.59 -1.08 23.70
CA GLY A 479 0.57 -0.37 22.94
C GLY A 479 -0.83 -0.88 23.25
N ARG A 480 -1.05 -2.21 23.21
CA ARG A 480 -2.34 -2.80 23.61
C ARG A 480 -2.69 -2.52 25.08
N ARG A 481 -1.71 -2.62 25.97
CA ARG A 481 -1.93 -2.32 27.40
C ARG A 481 -2.42 -0.89 27.61
N ILE A 482 -1.81 0.07 26.94
CA ILE A 482 -2.22 1.49 27.00
C ILE A 482 -3.63 1.66 26.41
N VAL A 483 -3.93 1.06 25.26
CA VAL A 483 -5.28 1.13 24.67
C VAL A 483 -6.32 0.57 25.64
N LEU A 484 -6.10 -0.61 26.22
CA LEU A 484 -7.04 -1.21 27.18
C LEU A 484 -7.23 -0.35 28.44
N GLU A 485 -6.15 0.24 28.98
CA GLU A 485 -6.19 1.15 30.12
C GLU A 485 -7.06 2.38 29.82
N TYR A 486 -6.84 3.02 28.67
CA TYR A 486 -7.57 4.24 28.29
C TYR A 486 -9.00 3.95 27.84
N ASP A 487 -9.27 2.84 27.15
CA ASP A 487 -10.63 2.39 26.84
C ASP A 487 -11.47 2.24 28.12
N LYS A 488 -10.89 1.59 29.14
CA LYS A 488 -11.55 1.44 30.46
C LYS A 488 -11.79 2.81 31.08
N LYS A 489 -10.77 3.67 31.17
CA LYS A 489 -10.87 4.99 31.77
C LYS A 489 -11.93 5.86 31.07
N MET A 490 -11.96 5.85 29.73
CA MET A 490 -12.94 6.60 28.93
C MET A 490 -14.38 6.09 29.12
N ARG A 491 -14.56 4.75 29.20
CA ARG A 491 -15.89 4.17 29.49
C ARG A 491 -16.39 4.53 30.89
N GLU A 492 -15.49 4.55 31.89
CA GLU A 492 -15.85 4.87 33.29
C GLU A 492 -16.15 6.36 33.48
N THR A 493 -15.43 7.25 32.82
CA THR A 493 -15.56 8.71 32.98
C THR A 493 -16.50 9.38 31.97
N GLY A 494 -16.73 8.78 30.81
CA GLY A 494 -17.40 9.42 29.69
C GLY A 494 -16.56 10.50 29.00
N ASP A 495 -15.30 10.66 29.39
CA ASP A 495 -14.39 11.66 28.83
C ASP A 495 -13.54 11.10 27.69
N TYR A 496 -14.02 11.22 26.46
CA TYR A 496 -13.34 10.77 25.26
C TYR A 496 -12.23 11.73 24.75
N SER A 497 -12.03 12.89 25.37
CA SER A 497 -10.88 13.76 25.08
C SER A 497 -9.54 13.11 25.50
N LEU A 498 -9.60 12.10 26.37
CA LEU A 498 -8.46 11.30 26.82
C LEU A 498 -7.76 10.54 25.67
N THR A 499 -8.35 10.44 24.49
CA THR A 499 -7.68 9.90 23.28
C THR A 499 -6.40 10.65 22.92
N GLU A 500 -6.35 11.98 23.14
CA GLU A 500 -5.12 12.77 22.89
C GLU A 500 -4.02 12.44 23.91
N GLU A 501 -4.39 12.26 25.19
CA GLU A 501 -3.45 11.83 26.23
C GLU A 501 -2.94 10.42 25.97
N ALA A 502 -3.83 9.50 25.55
CA ALA A 502 -3.48 8.13 25.18
C ALA A 502 -2.47 8.12 24.02
N ASN A 503 -2.74 8.86 22.95
CA ASN A 503 -1.83 8.96 21.79
C ASN A 503 -0.48 9.55 22.19
N LYS A 504 -0.45 10.53 23.10
CA LYS A 504 0.81 11.06 23.63
C LYS A 504 1.60 9.98 24.37
N LYS A 505 0.94 9.21 25.27
CA LYS A 505 1.57 8.12 26.03
C LYS A 505 2.09 7.01 25.09
N LEU A 506 1.31 6.65 24.07
CA LEU A 506 1.71 5.69 23.03
C LEU A 506 2.95 6.17 22.26
N CYS A 507 3.01 7.43 21.90
CA CYS A 507 4.18 8.02 21.24
C CYS A 507 5.41 8.10 22.13
N ASP A 508 5.26 8.48 23.40
CA ASP A 508 6.37 8.53 24.35
C ASP A 508 6.98 7.12 24.52
N MET A 509 6.15 6.10 24.67
CA MET A 509 6.56 4.69 24.69
C MET A 509 7.27 4.27 23.40
N ALA A 510 6.68 4.58 22.23
CA ALA A 510 7.27 4.24 20.95
C ALA A 510 8.65 4.91 20.75
N LYS A 511 8.80 6.18 21.16
CA LYS A 511 10.09 6.89 21.10
C LYS A 511 11.15 6.21 21.97
N GLU A 512 10.80 5.80 23.19
CA GLU A 512 11.70 5.08 24.09
C GLU A 512 12.16 3.75 23.47
N GLN A 513 11.21 2.92 23.02
CA GLN A 513 11.49 1.61 22.43
C GLN A 513 12.30 1.72 21.12
N THR A 514 12.01 2.71 20.28
CA THR A 514 12.75 2.98 19.05
C THR A 514 14.20 3.37 19.32
N ASN A 515 14.44 4.28 20.29
CA ASN A 515 15.79 4.72 20.64
C ASN A 515 16.62 3.62 21.29
N ASP A 516 16.01 2.82 22.17
CA ASP A 516 16.66 1.65 22.77
C ASP A 516 17.07 0.62 21.71
N THR A 517 16.16 0.33 20.77
CA THR A 517 16.42 -0.60 19.67
C THR A 517 17.49 -0.07 18.72
N LEU A 518 17.39 1.20 18.33
CA LEU A 518 18.40 1.86 17.48
C LEU A 518 19.78 1.78 18.10
N THR A 519 19.90 1.99 19.43
CA THR A 519 21.17 1.88 20.17
C THR A 519 21.75 0.47 20.03
N LYS A 520 20.92 -0.57 20.23
CA LYS A 520 21.34 -1.98 20.15
C LYS A 520 21.76 -2.38 18.71
N VAL A 521 20.93 -2.03 17.73
CA VAL A 521 21.18 -2.34 16.32
C VAL A 521 22.44 -1.60 15.82
N LEU A 522 22.60 -0.33 16.18
CA LEU A 522 23.79 0.44 15.83
C LEU A 522 25.06 -0.17 16.45
N PHE A 523 24.98 -0.64 17.71
CA PHE A 523 26.10 -1.30 18.38
C PHE A 523 26.52 -2.58 17.63
N GLU A 524 25.55 -3.45 17.25
CA GLU A 524 25.84 -4.67 16.48
C GLU A 524 26.41 -4.35 15.09
N ALA A 525 25.82 -3.39 14.38
CA ALA A 525 26.32 -2.95 13.08
C ALA A 525 27.74 -2.38 13.16
N SER A 526 28.04 -1.59 14.21
CA SER A 526 29.37 -0.99 14.42
C SER A 526 30.46 -2.04 14.65
N LYS A 527 30.15 -3.15 15.32
CA LYS A 527 31.11 -4.28 15.52
C LYS A 527 31.49 -4.96 14.20
N LEU A 528 30.62 -4.88 13.20
CA LEU A 528 30.79 -5.52 11.90
C LEU A 528 31.25 -4.54 10.81
N MET A 529 31.48 -3.29 11.17
CA MET A 529 31.95 -2.26 10.23
C MET A 529 33.34 -2.59 9.73
N LYS A 530 33.50 -2.58 8.39
CA LYS A 530 34.78 -2.83 7.72
C LYS A 530 35.26 -1.56 7.02
N ASN A 531 36.50 -1.18 7.28
CA ASN A 531 37.15 -0.11 6.56
C ASN A 531 37.64 -0.64 5.20
N GLY A 532 36.94 -0.33 4.12
CA GLY A 532 37.25 -0.84 2.77
C GLY A 532 38.64 -0.43 2.23
N TYR A 533 39.32 0.51 2.88
CA TYR A 533 40.66 0.97 2.54
C TYR A 533 41.75 0.32 3.42
N SER A 534 41.41 -0.29 4.54
CA SER A 534 42.37 -0.96 5.43
C SER A 534 42.30 -2.48 5.27
N ARG A 535 43.41 -3.09 4.88
CA ARG A 535 43.56 -4.56 4.83
C ARG A 535 44.25 -5.12 6.08
N ALA A 536 44.68 -4.24 7.02
CA ALA A 536 45.44 -4.66 8.18
C ALA A 536 44.58 -5.29 9.29
N ASP A 537 43.31 -4.97 9.34
CA ASP A 537 42.37 -5.39 10.39
C ASP A 537 41.30 -6.38 9.89
N ASN A 538 41.58 -7.08 8.79
CA ASN A 538 40.65 -8.09 8.22
C ASN A 538 41.08 -9.50 8.57
#